data_516c9f9181337bf6e8347021d4a4642d
#
_entry.id   516c9f9181337bf6e8347021d4a4642d
#
_cell.length_a   1.000
_cell.length_b   1.000
_cell.length_c   1.000
_cell.angle_alpha   90.00
_cell.angle_beta   90.00
_cell.angle_gamma   90.00
#
_symmetry.space_group_name_H-M   'P 1'
#
loop_
_entity.id
_entity.type
_entity.pdbx_description
1 polymer ?
#
loop_
_entity_poly.entity_id
_entity_poly.type
_entity_poly.pdbx_seq_one_letter_code
_entity_poly.pdbx_strand_id
1 'polypeptide(L)'
;MLIPSKLSRPVRLDHTVVRERLLAKLSGANNFRLALITSPAGYGKTTLISQWAAGKNDIGWYSLEGDNQQERFASYLIAAVQQATNGHCAICETMAQKRQYASLTSLFAQLFIELAEWHSPLYLVIDDYHLITNPVIHESMRFFIRHQPENL
;
A
#
# COMPACT_ATOMS: atom_id res chain seq x y z
N MET A 1 -4.71 6.47 -17.30
CA MET A 1 -3.29 6.81 -16.97
C MET A 1 -3.16 6.99 -15.46
N LEU A 2 -2.17 6.35 -14.84
CA LEU A 2 -1.88 6.53 -13.42
C LEU A 2 -1.00 7.77 -13.20
N ILE A 3 -1.22 8.49 -12.10
CA ILE A 3 -0.46 9.68 -11.73
C ILE A 3 0.76 9.24 -10.90
N PRO A 4 2.01 9.47 -11.37
CA PRO A 4 3.21 8.97 -10.69
C PRO A 4 3.36 9.45 -9.25
N SER A 5 2.95 10.69 -8.93
CA SER A 5 3.05 11.25 -7.58
C SER A 5 2.25 10.46 -6.53
N LYS A 6 1.19 9.77 -6.93
CA LYS A 6 0.41 8.89 -6.04
C LYS A 6 1.11 7.58 -5.70
N LEU A 7 2.05 7.18 -6.52
CA LEU A 7 2.83 5.95 -6.38
C LEU A 7 4.25 6.22 -5.88
N SER A 8 4.53 7.46 -5.52
CA SER A 8 5.85 7.86 -5.06
C SER A 8 5.81 8.24 -3.59
N ARG A 9 6.79 7.74 -2.83
CA ARG A 9 7.01 8.20 -1.47
C ARG A 9 7.28 9.71 -1.50
N PRO A 10 6.60 10.53 -0.66
CA PRO A 10 6.88 11.96 -0.56
C PRO A 10 8.35 12.24 -0.25
N VAL A 11 8.92 13.24 -0.91
CA VAL A 11 10.32 13.63 -0.72
C VAL A 11 10.51 14.15 0.69
N ARG A 12 11.58 13.71 1.34
CA ARG A 12 11.96 14.16 2.68
C ARG A 12 12.37 15.64 2.63
N LEU A 13 11.76 16.46 3.48
CA LEU A 13 12.22 17.82 3.71
C LEU A 13 13.39 17.79 4.70
N ASP A 14 14.48 18.53 4.42
CA ASP A 14 15.75 18.50 5.17
C ASP A 14 15.65 18.93 6.65
N HIS A 15 14.52 19.48 7.09
CA HIS A 15 14.31 19.99 8.45
C HIS A 15 13.21 19.23 9.22
N THR A 16 12.97 17.96 8.91
CA THR A 16 11.96 17.17 9.63
C THR A 16 12.50 16.59 10.93
N VAL A 17 11.73 16.73 12.00
CA VAL A 17 12.05 16.13 13.30
C VAL A 17 12.00 14.61 13.19
N VAL A 18 13.08 13.94 13.58
CA VAL A 18 13.14 12.47 13.65
C VAL A 18 12.50 12.02 14.96
N ARG A 19 11.48 11.17 14.86
CA ARG A 19 10.76 10.61 16.01
C ARG A 19 11.22 9.18 16.28
N GLU A 20 12.43 9.03 16.84
CA GLU A 20 13.11 7.74 17.04
C GLU A 20 12.25 6.69 17.74
N ARG A 21 11.51 7.08 18.78
CA ARG A 21 10.61 6.17 19.51
C ARG A 21 9.51 5.59 18.63
N LEU A 22 8.94 6.39 17.73
CA LEU A 22 7.90 5.94 16.83
C LEU A 22 8.48 5.11 15.68
N LEU A 23 9.65 5.48 15.18
CA LEU A 23 10.37 4.70 14.18
C LEU A 23 10.76 3.33 14.71
N ALA A 24 11.22 3.23 15.96
CA ALA A 24 11.51 1.95 16.60
C ALA A 24 10.28 1.05 16.72
N LYS A 25 9.11 1.62 17.04
CA LYS A 25 7.84 0.87 17.04
C LYS A 25 7.48 0.34 15.66
N LEU A 26 7.65 1.15 14.62
CA LEU A 26 7.40 0.72 13.24
C LEU A 26 8.42 -0.31 12.76
N SER A 27 9.67 -0.19 13.17
CA SER A 27 10.72 -1.18 12.84
C SER A 27 10.48 -2.54 13.49
N GLY A 28 9.80 -2.58 14.64
CA GLY A 28 9.29 -3.82 15.24
C GLY A 28 8.07 -4.40 14.53
N ALA A 29 7.52 -3.70 13.53
CA ALA A 29 6.31 -4.09 12.81
C ALA A 29 6.50 -5.29 11.84
N ASN A 30 7.72 -5.79 11.66
CA ASN A 30 7.99 -7.01 10.89
C ASN A 30 7.21 -8.25 11.41
N ASN A 31 6.64 -8.15 12.61
CA ASN A 31 5.81 -9.20 13.23
C ASN A 31 4.30 -8.92 13.12
N PHE A 32 3.89 -7.86 12.48
CA PHE A 32 2.48 -7.48 12.36
C PHE A 32 2.03 -7.44 10.90
N ARG A 33 0.84 -7.97 10.63
CA ARG A 33 0.20 -7.91 9.31
C ARG A 33 -0.30 -6.52 8.94
N LEU A 34 -0.55 -5.68 9.93
CA LEU A 34 -1.06 -4.33 9.73
C LEU A 34 -0.52 -3.39 10.81
N ALA A 35 0.02 -2.26 10.39
CA ALA A 35 0.30 -1.12 11.25
C ALA A 35 -0.65 0.03 10.88
N LEU A 36 -1.54 0.40 11.79
CA LEU A 36 -2.46 1.52 11.61
C LEU A 36 -1.95 2.75 12.34
N ILE A 37 -1.69 3.82 11.60
CA ILE A 37 -1.23 5.10 12.14
C ILE A 37 -2.36 6.12 12.05
N THR A 38 -2.87 6.51 13.19
CA THR A 38 -3.95 7.50 13.30
C THR A 38 -3.49 8.71 14.08
N SER A 39 -3.78 9.88 13.55
CA SER A 39 -3.63 11.16 14.25
C SER A 39 -4.37 12.25 13.47
N PRO A 40 -4.67 13.40 14.07
CA PRO A 40 -5.22 14.55 13.34
C PRO A 40 -4.34 14.98 12.16
N ALA A 41 -4.90 15.73 11.22
CA ALA A 41 -4.16 16.31 10.11
C ALA A 41 -3.00 17.19 10.63
N GLY A 42 -1.89 17.22 9.91
CA GLY A 42 -0.71 18.04 10.27
C GLY A 42 0.22 17.45 11.34
N TYR A 43 -0.11 16.31 11.94
CA TYR A 43 0.75 15.66 12.95
C TYR A 43 1.92 14.83 12.38
N GLY A 44 2.17 14.92 11.08
CA GLY A 44 3.35 14.33 10.45
C GLY A 44 3.29 12.82 10.24
N LYS A 45 2.11 12.23 10.01
CA LYS A 45 1.95 10.80 9.69
C LYS A 45 2.76 10.42 8.46
N THR A 46 2.53 11.09 7.36
CA THR A 46 3.24 10.86 6.08
C THR A 46 4.74 11.04 6.24
N THR A 47 5.18 12.06 6.99
CA THR A 47 6.60 12.28 7.31
C THR A 47 7.21 11.11 8.08
N LEU A 48 6.51 10.62 9.11
CA LEU A 48 6.96 9.48 9.91
C LEU A 48 7.12 8.21 9.05
N ILE A 49 6.12 7.90 8.23
CA ILE A 49 6.16 6.73 7.34
C ILE A 49 7.25 6.91 6.27
N SER A 50 7.42 8.11 5.72
CA SER A 50 8.51 8.39 4.76
C SER A 50 9.89 8.21 5.39
N GLN A 51 10.07 8.58 6.67
CA GLN A 51 11.31 8.33 7.40
C GLN A 51 11.55 6.85 7.62
N TRP A 52 10.53 6.10 8.04
CA TRP A 52 10.62 4.65 8.23
C TRP A 52 10.90 3.91 6.93
N ALA A 53 10.31 4.35 5.83
CA ALA A 53 10.50 3.79 4.49
C ALA A 53 11.87 4.11 3.87
N ALA A 54 12.62 5.06 4.45
CA ALA A 54 13.92 5.44 3.92
C ALA A 54 14.91 4.26 3.96
N GLY A 55 15.53 3.97 2.82
CA GLY A 55 16.49 2.86 2.68
C GLY A 55 15.86 1.48 2.49
N LYS A 56 14.53 1.37 2.43
CA LYS A 56 13.84 0.12 2.08
C LYS A 56 13.49 0.12 0.59
N ASN A 57 13.72 -0.99 -0.08
CA ASN A 57 13.46 -1.15 -1.52
C ASN A 57 12.11 -1.83 -1.80
N ASP A 58 11.60 -2.59 -0.82
CA ASP A 58 10.44 -3.48 -0.96
C ASP A 58 9.16 -2.78 -0.48
N ILE A 59 8.98 -1.51 -0.85
CA ILE A 59 7.84 -0.69 -0.44
C ILE A 59 7.02 -0.26 -1.65
N GLY A 60 5.77 -0.68 -1.69
CA GLY A 60 4.74 -0.08 -2.52
C GLY A 60 4.10 1.12 -1.80
N TRP A 61 4.01 2.25 -2.48
CA TRP A 61 3.39 3.46 -1.94
C TRP A 61 2.16 3.85 -2.74
N TYR A 62 1.04 4.08 -2.06
CA TYR A 62 -0.18 4.60 -2.65
C TYR A 62 -0.74 5.74 -1.79
N SER A 63 -0.67 6.97 -2.29
CA SER A 63 -1.33 8.14 -1.70
C SER A 63 -2.72 8.33 -2.30
N LEU A 64 -3.73 8.28 -1.45
CA LEU A 64 -5.12 8.47 -1.84
C LEU A 64 -5.48 9.95 -1.97
N GLU A 65 -6.25 10.29 -2.98
CA GLU A 65 -6.80 11.62 -3.25
C GLU A 65 -8.30 11.51 -3.62
N GLY A 66 -9.07 10.83 -2.78
CA GLY A 66 -10.50 10.62 -3.04
C GLY A 66 -10.79 9.57 -4.11
N ASP A 67 -9.96 8.55 -4.25
CA ASP A 67 -10.08 7.47 -5.24
C ASP A 67 -11.18 6.45 -4.84
N ASN A 68 -12.43 6.91 -4.75
CA ASN A 68 -13.57 6.11 -4.31
C ASN A 68 -14.17 5.19 -5.38
N GLN A 69 -13.61 5.16 -6.59
CA GLN A 69 -13.96 4.22 -7.64
C GLN A 69 -13.14 2.94 -7.49
N GLN A 70 -13.80 1.78 -7.49
CA GLN A 70 -13.15 0.48 -7.27
C GLN A 70 -12.02 0.21 -8.27
N GLU A 71 -12.26 0.49 -9.55
CA GLU A 71 -11.29 0.27 -10.63
C GLU A 71 -10.06 1.15 -10.48
N ARG A 72 -10.27 2.39 -10.05
CA ARG A 72 -9.18 3.34 -9.83
C ARG A 72 -8.35 2.93 -8.61
N PHE A 73 -9.02 2.59 -7.51
CA PHE A 73 -8.38 2.07 -6.31
C PHE A 73 -7.56 0.81 -6.62
N ALA A 74 -8.16 -0.16 -7.33
CA ALA A 74 -7.49 -1.39 -7.75
C ALA A 74 -6.23 -1.10 -8.58
N SER A 75 -6.34 -0.23 -9.58
CA SER A 75 -5.22 0.07 -10.47
C SER A 75 -4.02 0.67 -9.74
N TYR A 76 -4.26 1.58 -8.78
CA TYR A 76 -3.18 2.16 -8.00
C TYR A 76 -2.59 1.18 -6.98
N LEU A 77 -3.44 0.38 -6.31
CA LEU A 77 -2.96 -0.61 -5.34
C LEU A 77 -2.07 -1.65 -6.02
N ILE A 78 -2.52 -2.20 -7.16
CA ILE A 78 -1.72 -3.16 -7.93
C ILE A 78 -0.44 -2.52 -8.44
N ALA A 79 -0.48 -1.29 -8.95
CA ALA A 79 0.72 -0.59 -9.41
C ALA A 79 1.73 -0.35 -8.27
N ALA A 80 1.27 -0.04 -7.05
CA ALA A 80 2.14 0.09 -5.89
C ALA A 80 2.84 -1.24 -5.55
N VAL A 81 2.12 -2.36 -5.59
CA VAL A 81 2.69 -3.69 -5.37
C VAL A 81 3.68 -4.05 -6.49
N GLN A 82 3.35 -3.74 -7.75
CA GLN A 82 4.23 -3.98 -8.89
C GLN A 82 5.57 -3.24 -8.76
N GLN A 83 5.55 -2.00 -8.30
CA GLN A 83 6.78 -1.25 -8.05
C GLN A 83 7.65 -1.93 -6.98
N ALA A 84 7.05 -2.38 -5.89
CA ALA A 84 7.76 -3.01 -4.78
C ALA A 84 8.30 -4.41 -5.14
N THR A 85 7.66 -5.09 -6.07
CA THR A 85 8.04 -6.45 -6.53
C THR A 85 8.78 -6.47 -7.87
N ASN A 86 9.20 -5.30 -8.38
CA ASN A 86 9.87 -5.19 -9.67
C ASN A 86 9.12 -5.90 -10.83
N GLY A 87 7.79 -5.80 -10.84
CA GLY A 87 6.97 -6.36 -11.90
C GLY A 87 6.58 -7.83 -11.73
N HIS A 88 6.74 -8.43 -10.55
CA HIS A 88 6.42 -9.84 -10.30
C HIS A 88 4.93 -10.18 -10.49
N CYS A 89 4.01 -9.26 -10.15
CA CYS A 89 2.56 -9.50 -10.20
C CYS A 89 1.93 -9.10 -11.56
N ALA A 90 2.46 -9.61 -12.66
CA ALA A 90 2.10 -9.20 -14.03
C ALA A 90 0.67 -9.61 -14.45
N ILE A 91 0.15 -10.72 -13.91
CA ILE A 91 -1.22 -11.17 -14.20
C ILE A 91 -2.21 -10.19 -13.56
N CYS A 92 -2.04 -9.87 -12.29
CA CYS A 92 -2.88 -8.89 -11.60
C CYS A 92 -2.82 -7.52 -12.25
N GLU A 93 -1.65 -7.07 -12.69
CA GLU A 93 -1.52 -5.81 -13.41
C GLU A 93 -2.35 -5.83 -14.69
N THR A 94 -2.24 -6.89 -15.48
CA THR A 94 -3.03 -7.06 -16.71
C THR A 94 -4.53 -7.07 -16.41
N MET A 95 -4.96 -7.79 -15.38
CA MET A 95 -6.37 -7.84 -14.95
C MET A 95 -6.88 -6.46 -14.53
N ALA A 96 -6.11 -5.71 -13.76
CA ALA A 96 -6.46 -4.37 -13.31
C ALA A 96 -6.54 -3.38 -14.48
N GLN A 97 -5.56 -3.40 -15.39
CA GLN A 97 -5.52 -2.51 -16.57
C GLN A 97 -6.69 -2.78 -17.52
N LYS A 98 -7.01 -4.04 -17.76
CA LYS A 98 -8.10 -4.46 -18.67
C LYS A 98 -9.45 -4.53 -17.98
N ARG A 99 -9.53 -4.30 -16.67
CA ARG A 99 -10.74 -4.46 -15.85
C ARG A 99 -11.36 -5.86 -15.98
N GLN A 100 -10.52 -6.88 -16.05
CA GLN A 100 -10.91 -8.29 -16.24
C GLN A 100 -10.90 -9.02 -14.90
N TYR A 101 -11.73 -8.58 -13.96
CA TYR A 101 -11.95 -9.24 -12.66
C TYR A 101 -13.41 -9.05 -12.23
N ALA A 102 -13.97 -10.04 -11.55
CA ALA A 102 -15.36 -10.04 -11.12
C ALA A 102 -15.60 -9.09 -9.92
N SER A 103 -14.60 -8.94 -9.06
CA SER A 103 -14.65 -8.10 -7.85
C SER A 103 -13.24 -7.74 -7.39
N LEU A 104 -13.10 -6.74 -6.51
CA LEU A 104 -11.81 -6.43 -5.87
C LEU A 104 -11.26 -7.63 -5.10
N THR A 105 -12.11 -8.39 -4.44
CA THR A 105 -11.68 -9.58 -3.70
C THR A 105 -11.12 -10.67 -4.61
N SER A 106 -11.68 -10.86 -5.82
CA SER A 106 -11.14 -11.80 -6.80
C SER A 106 -9.79 -11.34 -7.35
N LEU A 107 -9.62 -10.04 -7.57
CA LEU A 107 -8.34 -9.47 -7.96
C LEU A 107 -7.28 -9.64 -6.85
N PHE A 108 -7.65 -9.39 -5.60
CA PHE A 108 -6.75 -9.57 -4.46
C PHE A 108 -6.39 -11.05 -4.24
N ALA A 109 -7.32 -11.98 -4.44
CA ALA A 109 -7.01 -13.40 -4.39
C ALA A 109 -5.96 -13.81 -5.44
N GLN A 110 -6.07 -13.29 -6.66
CA GLN A 110 -5.06 -13.51 -7.68
C GLN A 110 -3.71 -12.88 -7.29
N LEU A 111 -3.72 -11.66 -6.74
CA LEU A 111 -2.52 -11.00 -6.23
C LEU A 111 -1.81 -11.87 -5.18
N PHE A 112 -2.57 -12.47 -4.26
CA PHE A 112 -1.99 -13.31 -3.21
C PHE A 112 -1.37 -14.60 -3.77
N ILE A 113 -1.94 -15.16 -4.86
CA ILE A 113 -1.34 -16.31 -5.57
C ILE A 113 0.03 -15.91 -6.13
N GLU A 114 0.14 -14.76 -6.79
CA GLU A 114 1.41 -14.28 -7.35
C GLU A 114 2.41 -13.92 -6.23
N LEU A 115 1.97 -13.28 -5.16
CA LEU A 115 2.81 -12.93 -4.02
C LEU A 115 3.27 -14.14 -3.19
N ALA A 116 2.57 -15.28 -3.26
CA ALA A 116 3.03 -16.50 -2.59
C ALA A 116 4.35 -17.03 -3.20
N GLU A 117 4.65 -16.67 -4.45
CA GLU A 117 5.92 -16.99 -5.12
C GLU A 117 7.02 -15.94 -4.86
N TRP A 118 6.67 -14.83 -4.22
CA TRP A 118 7.61 -13.77 -3.83
C TRP A 118 8.17 -14.05 -2.45
N HIS A 119 9.48 -14.25 -2.32
CA HIS A 119 10.11 -14.74 -1.08
C HIS A 119 10.74 -13.65 -0.22
N SER A 120 10.65 -12.40 -0.62
CA SER A 120 11.17 -11.28 0.18
C SER A 120 10.05 -10.58 0.94
N PRO A 121 10.33 -9.95 2.08
CA PRO A 121 9.36 -9.08 2.75
C PRO A 121 8.87 -7.98 1.83
N LEU A 122 7.61 -7.63 1.92
CA LEU A 122 6.96 -6.58 1.15
C LEU A 122 6.15 -5.70 2.09
N TYR A 123 6.21 -4.40 1.86
CA TYR A 123 5.42 -3.43 2.62
C TYR A 123 4.56 -2.62 1.66
N LEU A 124 3.27 -2.56 1.93
CA LEU A 124 2.33 -1.72 1.21
C LEU A 124 1.89 -0.56 2.11
N VAL A 125 2.29 0.64 1.75
CA VAL A 125 1.85 1.87 2.41
C VAL A 125 0.65 2.44 1.67
N ILE A 126 -0.45 2.62 2.40
CA ILE A 126 -1.66 3.31 1.91
C ILE A 126 -1.82 4.58 2.75
N ASP A 127 -1.43 5.70 2.17
CA ASP A 127 -1.50 7.01 2.83
C ASP A 127 -2.87 7.65 2.58
N ASP A 128 -3.35 8.38 3.58
CA ASP A 128 -4.66 9.07 3.54
C ASP A 128 -5.88 8.16 3.30
N TYR A 129 -5.83 6.92 3.80
CA TYR A 129 -6.93 5.95 3.66
C TYR A 129 -8.29 6.47 4.17
N HIS A 130 -8.29 7.46 5.07
CA HIS A 130 -9.50 8.11 5.57
C HIS A 130 -10.33 8.82 4.50
N LEU A 131 -9.76 9.08 3.31
CA LEU A 131 -10.47 9.66 2.16
C LEU A 131 -11.37 8.64 1.43
N ILE A 132 -11.22 7.34 1.70
CA ILE A 132 -12.09 6.32 1.16
C ILE A 132 -13.41 6.32 1.92
N THR A 133 -14.51 6.43 1.17
CA THR A 133 -15.88 6.38 1.68
C THR A 133 -16.71 5.26 1.05
N ASN A 134 -16.17 4.59 0.02
CA ASN A 134 -16.85 3.50 -0.66
C ASN A 134 -16.85 2.22 0.19
N PRO A 135 -18.02 1.71 0.61
CA PRO A 135 -18.10 0.54 1.47
C PRO A 135 -17.56 -0.74 0.82
N VAL A 136 -17.64 -0.85 -0.51
CA VAL A 136 -17.09 -2.02 -1.23
C VAL A 136 -15.58 -2.07 -1.13
N ILE A 137 -14.91 -0.91 -1.19
CA ILE A 137 -13.45 -0.83 -0.99
C ILE A 137 -13.10 -1.22 0.44
N HIS A 138 -13.83 -0.73 1.44
CA HIS A 138 -13.60 -1.10 2.84
C HIS A 138 -13.76 -2.60 3.08
N GLU A 139 -14.80 -3.21 2.53
CA GLU A 139 -15.03 -4.65 2.68
C GLU A 139 -13.94 -5.47 1.98
N SER A 140 -13.52 -5.04 0.79
CA SER A 140 -12.43 -5.68 0.05
C SER A 140 -11.09 -5.54 0.78
N MET A 141 -10.83 -4.41 1.45
CA MET A 141 -9.64 -4.23 2.27
C MET A 141 -9.66 -5.07 3.55
N ARG A 142 -10.83 -5.33 4.15
CA ARG A 142 -10.94 -6.31 5.23
C ARG A 142 -10.56 -7.70 4.78
N PHE A 143 -11.03 -8.11 3.59
CA PHE A 143 -10.59 -9.35 2.97
C PHE A 143 -9.08 -9.37 2.73
N PHE A 144 -8.53 -8.30 2.17
CA PHE A 144 -7.09 -8.14 1.92
C PHE A 144 -6.27 -8.37 3.19
N ILE A 145 -6.55 -7.64 4.27
CA ILE A 145 -5.82 -7.73 5.54
C ILE A 145 -5.94 -9.12 6.17
N ARG A 146 -7.10 -9.76 6.05
CA ARG A 146 -7.35 -11.10 6.63
C ARG A 146 -6.59 -12.20 5.90
N HIS A 147 -6.44 -12.09 4.59
CA HIS A 147 -5.95 -13.17 3.73
C HIS A 147 -4.59 -12.88 3.08
N GLN A 148 -4.00 -11.73 3.32
CA GLN A 148 -2.67 -11.41 2.78
C GLN A 148 -1.64 -12.48 3.17
N PRO A 149 -0.68 -12.80 2.27
CA PRO A 149 0.38 -13.75 2.57
C PRO A 149 1.33 -13.24 3.65
N GLU A 150 2.15 -14.13 4.21
CA GLU A 150 3.03 -13.79 5.36
C GLU A 150 4.14 -12.78 5.02
N ASN A 151 4.48 -12.66 3.75
CA ASN A 151 5.51 -11.75 3.27
C ASN A 151 5.01 -10.32 2.99
N LEU A 152 3.69 -10.04 3.16
CA LEU A 152 3.08 -8.73 2.96
C LEU A 152 2.57 -8.14 4.27
#